data_f2277c61b59fe9cf04cdfc5761882382
#
_entry.id   f2277c61b59fe9cf04cdfc5761882382
#
_cell.length_a   1.000
_cell.length_b   1.000
_cell.length_c   1.000
_cell.angle_alpha   90.00
_cell.angle_beta   90.00
_cell.angle_gamma   90.00
#
_symmetry.space_group_name_H-M   'P 1'
#
loop_
_entity.id
_entity.type
_entity.pdbx_description
1 polymer ?
#
loop_
_entity_poly.entity_id
_entity_poly.type
_entity_poly.pdbx_seq_one_letter_code
_entity_poly.pdbx_strand_id
1 'polypeptide(L)'
;LKHITDNGSWYCWGIDEPLMDIYSEIIKPLIKENKITFRNLITWDKGNGQGQNCEDFRMYPIADEKCLFVIKGVQGFNTNSDNYFEGWEPIRLYLLEQRNKCGWDIPTMKTIAGHSDKSRDHWTDKSQWNLPTKDVYLKFQKWAIENNVDAFKKEYEEIKREYEEIKKSFYETRAYFNNTHDNMNNVWHFDRVVGEDREEAGGHATPKPIELCARAIKSSSRENDSVLDLFGGSGSTLIACEQLNRSAYLMELEPKWVQVIIERYLKFTNNKF
;
A
#
# COMPACT_ATOMS: atom_id res chain seq x y z
N LEU A 1 3.99 -14.11 -13.04
CA LEU A 1 4.60 -12.77 -13.22
C LEU A 1 4.50 -12.24 -14.67
N LYS A 2 4.30 -13.10 -15.69
CA LYS A 2 4.23 -12.67 -17.11
C LYS A 2 3.08 -11.68 -17.39
N HIS A 3 1.97 -11.81 -16.67
CA HIS A 3 0.76 -11.02 -16.88
C HIS A 3 0.64 -9.82 -15.92
N ILE A 4 1.62 -9.63 -15.06
CA ILE A 4 1.69 -8.47 -14.17
C ILE A 4 2.66 -7.47 -14.78
N THR A 5 2.22 -6.23 -14.95
CA THR A 5 3.07 -5.12 -15.41
C THR A 5 4.21 -4.89 -14.43
N ASP A 6 5.30 -4.28 -14.88
CA ASP A 6 6.36 -3.84 -13.96
C ASP A 6 5.76 -2.86 -12.95
N ASN A 7 6.14 -3.03 -11.69
CA ASN A 7 5.54 -2.35 -10.54
C ASN A 7 4.05 -2.68 -10.29
N GLY A 8 3.49 -3.69 -10.96
CA GLY A 8 2.14 -4.17 -10.70
C GLY A 8 2.03 -4.90 -9.36
N SER A 9 0.87 -4.81 -8.75
CA SER A 9 0.54 -5.44 -7.46
C SER A 9 -0.14 -6.78 -7.66
N TRP A 10 0.11 -7.72 -6.74
CA TRP A 10 -0.55 -9.02 -6.71
C TRP A 10 -1.04 -9.33 -5.29
N TYR A 11 -2.29 -9.73 -5.21
CA TYR A 11 -2.99 -10.14 -3.99
C TYR A 11 -3.37 -11.61 -4.11
N CYS A 12 -2.83 -12.46 -3.25
CA CYS A 12 -3.13 -13.89 -3.23
C CYS A 12 -3.88 -14.24 -1.94
N TRP A 13 -5.18 -14.46 -2.06
CA TRP A 13 -6.06 -14.83 -0.95
C TRP A 13 -6.07 -16.33 -0.73
N GLY A 14 -6.09 -16.75 0.52
CA GLY A 14 -6.21 -18.15 0.90
C GLY A 14 -6.26 -18.36 2.41
N ILE A 15 -6.28 -19.61 2.78
CA ILE A 15 -6.16 -20.07 4.16
C ILE A 15 -4.71 -20.43 4.49
N ASP A 16 -4.39 -20.61 5.75
CA ASP A 16 -3.05 -20.66 6.33
C ASP A 16 -2.04 -21.56 5.58
N GLU A 17 -2.25 -22.88 5.58
CA GLU A 17 -1.27 -23.85 5.06
C GLU A 17 -0.99 -23.65 3.56
N PRO A 18 -1.99 -23.57 2.66
CA PRO A 18 -1.75 -23.29 1.24
C PRO A 18 -1.01 -21.98 0.98
N LEU A 19 -1.26 -20.93 1.76
CA LEU A 19 -0.53 -19.67 1.61
C LEU A 19 0.91 -19.77 2.11
N MET A 20 1.18 -20.56 3.15
CA MET A 20 2.54 -20.83 3.63
C MET A 20 3.35 -21.57 2.56
N ASP A 21 2.74 -22.53 1.87
CA ASP A 21 3.37 -23.25 0.75
C ASP A 21 3.66 -22.31 -0.41
N ILE A 22 2.68 -21.52 -0.84
CA ILE A 22 2.88 -20.50 -1.88
C ILE A 22 4.00 -19.53 -1.49
N TYR A 23 4.03 -19.09 -0.22
CA TYR A 23 5.08 -18.19 0.24
C TYR A 23 6.46 -18.86 0.21
N SER A 24 6.57 -20.08 0.73
CA SER A 24 7.86 -20.76 0.86
C SER A 24 8.42 -21.22 -0.50
N GLU A 25 7.56 -21.74 -1.36
CA GLU A 25 7.97 -22.39 -2.62
C GLU A 25 8.03 -21.43 -3.80
N ILE A 26 7.21 -20.37 -3.81
CA ILE A 26 7.09 -19.44 -4.93
C ILE A 26 7.59 -18.03 -4.56
N ILE A 27 7.02 -17.43 -3.50
CA ILE A 27 7.27 -16.03 -3.18
C ILE A 27 8.71 -15.83 -2.70
N LYS A 28 9.16 -16.62 -1.75
CA LYS A 28 10.49 -16.50 -1.13
C LYS A 28 11.64 -16.71 -2.14
N PRO A 29 11.61 -17.68 -3.07
CA PRO A 29 12.59 -17.74 -4.15
C PRO A 29 12.59 -16.50 -5.04
N LEU A 30 11.42 -16.01 -5.45
CA LEU A 30 11.31 -14.82 -6.31
C LEU A 30 11.81 -13.54 -5.63
N ILE A 31 11.67 -13.42 -4.29
CA ILE A 31 12.28 -12.34 -3.51
C ILE A 31 13.80 -12.44 -3.59
N LYS A 32 14.39 -13.63 -3.39
CA LYS A 32 15.84 -13.84 -3.45
C LYS A 32 16.41 -13.51 -4.84
N GLU A 33 15.62 -13.69 -5.88
CA GLU A 33 15.97 -13.36 -7.27
C GLU A 33 15.69 -11.88 -7.61
N ASN A 34 15.27 -11.07 -6.68
CA ASN A 34 14.90 -9.67 -6.87
C ASN A 34 13.80 -9.46 -7.92
N LYS A 35 12.92 -10.45 -8.13
CA LYS A 35 11.81 -10.38 -9.10
C LYS A 35 10.54 -9.76 -8.50
N ILE A 36 10.37 -9.89 -7.20
CA ILE A 36 9.22 -9.34 -6.47
C ILE A 36 9.64 -8.77 -5.12
N THR A 37 8.80 -7.91 -4.60
CA THR A 37 8.90 -7.38 -3.23
C THR A 37 7.68 -7.81 -2.44
N PHE A 38 7.87 -8.52 -1.34
CA PHE A 38 6.79 -8.82 -0.39
C PHE A 38 6.46 -7.57 0.43
N ARG A 39 5.18 -7.21 0.53
CA ARG A 39 4.72 -6.04 1.26
C ARG A 39 4.08 -6.38 2.58
N ASN A 40 2.99 -7.15 2.53
CA ASN A 40 2.22 -7.48 3.74
C ASN A 40 1.66 -8.89 3.68
N LEU A 41 1.48 -9.48 4.84
CA LEU A 41 0.46 -10.48 5.09
C LEU A 41 -0.76 -9.70 5.62
N ILE A 42 -1.81 -9.66 4.80
CA ILE A 42 -3.07 -9.00 5.15
C ILE A 42 -3.97 -10.05 5.78
N THR A 43 -4.68 -9.67 6.84
CA THR A 43 -5.69 -10.49 7.48
C THR A 43 -7.07 -9.90 7.19
N TRP A 44 -7.93 -10.65 6.54
CA TRP A 44 -9.34 -10.33 6.50
C TRP A 44 -10.03 -10.97 7.71
N ASP A 45 -10.36 -10.15 8.69
CA ASP A 45 -11.18 -10.53 9.83
C ASP A 45 -12.65 -10.55 9.41
N LYS A 46 -13.24 -11.74 9.49
CA LYS A 46 -14.64 -12.02 9.11
C LYS A 46 -15.63 -11.79 10.26
N GLY A 47 -15.15 -11.25 11.37
CA GLY A 47 -15.95 -11.15 12.59
C GLY A 47 -16.14 -12.51 13.28
N ASN A 48 -17.36 -12.86 13.63
CA ASN A 48 -17.64 -14.08 14.38
C ASN A 48 -17.27 -15.34 13.61
N GLY A 49 -16.31 -16.10 14.12
CA GLY A 49 -15.84 -17.39 13.59
C GLY A 49 -16.81 -18.56 13.77
N GLN A 50 -18.09 -18.29 13.97
CA GLN A 50 -19.09 -19.35 14.14
C GLN A 50 -19.37 -20.04 12.81
N GLY A 51 -19.20 -21.36 12.78
CA GLY A 51 -19.77 -22.21 11.74
C GLY A 51 -18.81 -23.00 10.86
N GLN A 52 -17.52 -23.02 11.14
CA GLN A 52 -16.71 -24.10 10.58
C GLN A 52 -16.72 -25.31 11.53
N ASN A 53 -17.00 -26.47 10.95
CA ASN A 53 -17.03 -27.73 11.64
C ASN A 53 -15.73 -28.02 12.37
N CYS A 54 -15.63 -27.58 13.61
CA CYS A 54 -14.63 -28.06 14.55
C CYS A 54 -15.19 -29.35 15.15
N GLU A 55 -15.30 -30.39 14.33
CA GLU A 55 -15.89 -31.66 14.74
C GLU A 55 -15.30 -32.19 16.05
N ASP A 56 -14.06 -31.87 16.34
CA ASP A 56 -13.35 -32.36 17.51
C ASP A 56 -12.97 -31.29 18.53
N PHE A 57 -13.26 -30.00 18.29
CA PHE A 57 -12.80 -28.90 19.15
C PHE A 57 -11.27 -28.93 19.47
N ARG A 58 -10.48 -29.53 18.58
CA ARG A 58 -9.02 -29.67 18.77
C ARG A 58 -8.22 -28.57 18.10
N MET A 59 -8.87 -27.59 17.47
CA MET A 59 -8.28 -26.42 16.85
C MET A 59 -9.16 -25.19 17.10
N TYR A 60 -8.58 -24.03 16.98
CA TYR A 60 -9.36 -22.79 17.03
C TYR A 60 -10.17 -22.62 15.73
N PRO A 61 -11.47 -22.23 15.82
CA PRO A 61 -12.26 -21.91 14.64
C PRO A 61 -11.62 -20.82 13.80
N ILE A 62 -11.56 -21.01 12.48
CA ILE A 62 -10.98 -20.04 11.56
C ILE A 62 -11.97 -18.88 11.37
N ALA A 63 -11.61 -17.70 11.88
CA ALA A 63 -12.40 -16.48 11.79
C ALA A 63 -11.90 -15.52 10.72
N ASP A 64 -10.86 -15.88 9.99
CA ASP A 64 -10.21 -14.99 9.04
C ASP A 64 -9.83 -15.69 7.72
N GLU A 65 -9.35 -14.89 6.79
CA GLU A 65 -8.54 -15.32 5.64
C GLU A 65 -7.31 -14.43 5.54
N LYS A 66 -6.27 -14.96 4.94
CA LYS A 66 -5.03 -14.23 4.73
C LYS A 66 -4.86 -13.86 3.26
N CYS A 67 -4.08 -12.82 3.03
CA CYS A 67 -3.67 -12.44 1.70
C CYS A 67 -2.18 -12.08 1.67
N LEU A 68 -1.43 -12.71 0.77
CA LEU A 68 -0.07 -12.30 0.45
C LEU A 68 -0.15 -11.12 -0.52
N PHE A 69 0.33 -9.96 -0.06
CA PHE A 69 0.45 -8.78 -0.91
C PHE A 69 1.89 -8.61 -1.35
N VAL A 70 2.11 -8.71 -2.65
CA VAL A 70 3.43 -8.57 -3.28
C VAL A 70 3.36 -7.61 -4.46
N ILE A 71 4.52 -7.06 -4.81
CA ILE A 71 4.70 -6.17 -5.95
C ILE A 71 5.78 -6.76 -6.85
N LYS A 72 5.57 -6.72 -8.17
CA LYS A 72 6.58 -7.12 -9.14
C LYS A 72 7.72 -6.10 -9.17
N GLY A 73 8.95 -6.60 -9.13
CA GLY A 73 10.16 -5.79 -9.10
C GLY A 73 10.65 -5.45 -7.69
N VAL A 74 11.76 -4.75 -7.62
CA VAL A 74 12.39 -4.29 -6.38
C VAL A 74 11.85 -2.91 -6.04
N GLN A 75 11.17 -2.79 -4.92
CA GLN A 75 10.52 -1.55 -4.49
C GLN A 75 11.27 -0.79 -3.40
N GLY A 76 12.35 -1.36 -2.85
CA GLY A 76 13.06 -0.84 -1.67
C GLY A 76 12.17 -0.82 -0.40
N PHE A 77 12.76 -0.51 0.76
CA PHE A 77 12.03 -0.19 2.01
C PHE A 77 11.21 -1.31 2.64
N ASN A 78 11.83 -2.46 2.87
CA ASN A 78 11.20 -3.54 3.65
C ASN A 78 11.39 -3.38 5.16
N THR A 79 12.33 -2.54 5.61
CA THR A 79 12.62 -2.27 7.02
C THR A 79 12.83 -0.77 7.26
N ASN A 80 12.74 -0.33 8.52
CA ASN A 80 13.00 1.07 8.88
C ASN A 80 14.44 1.52 8.56
N SER A 81 15.40 0.60 8.51
CA SER A 81 16.79 0.89 8.12
C SER A 81 16.93 1.18 6.62
N ASP A 82 16.03 0.62 5.81
CA ASP A 82 16.04 0.74 4.36
C ASP A 82 15.09 1.86 3.86
N ASN A 83 14.49 2.62 4.77
CA ASN A 83 13.55 3.70 4.47
C ASN A 83 14.22 4.99 3.97
N TYR A 84 15.43 4.86 3.44
CA TYR A 84 16.13 5.98 2.84
C TYR A 84 16.20 5.83 1.32
N PHE A 85 15.72 6.84 0.64
CA PHE A 85 15.84 6.93 -0.81
C PHE A 85 17.05 7.79 -1.17
N GLU A 86 18.03 7.22 -1.85
CA GLU A 86 19.27 7.92 -2.20
C GLU A 86 19.04 9.19 -3.02
N GLY A 87 17.93 9.28 -3.75
CA GLY A 87 17.50 10.47 -4.46
C GLY A 87 17.29 11.70 -3.58
N TRP A 88 17.03 11.53 -2.27
CA TRP A 88 16.94 12.62 -1.32
C TRP A 88 18.30 13.22 -0.92
N GLU A 89 19.39 12.52 -1.23
CA GLU A 89 20.73 12.86 -0.76
C GLU A 89 21.14 14.30 -1.10
N PRO A 90 20.85 14.87 -2.29
CA PRO A 90 21.23 16.25 -2.60
C PRO A 90 20.63 17.26 -1.60
N ILE A 91 19.35 17.08 -1.25
CA ILE A 91 18.65 17.98 -0.33
C ILE A 91 19.09 17.73 1.11
N ARG A 92 19.21 16.46 1.50
CA ARG A 92 19.68 16.08 2.82
C ARG A 92 21.10 16.60 3.10
N LEU A 93 22.01 16.44 2.15
CA LEU A 93 23.38 16.93 2.27
C LEU A 93 23.43 18.45 2.34
N TYR A 94 22.61 19.14 1.56
CA TYR A 94 22.47 20.59 1.69
C TYR A 94 22.06 20.95 3.13
N LEU A 95 20.98 20.36 3.67
CA LEU A 95 20.53 20.66 5.02
C LEU A 95 21.57 20.30 6.10
N LEU A 96 22.29 19.18 5.91
CA LEU A 96 23.39 18.77 6.79
C LEU A 96 24.55 19.77 6.75
N GLU A 97 24.92 20.23 5.58
CA GLU A 97 25.95 21.27 5.41
C GLU A 97 25.55 22.57 6.13
N GLN A 98 24.32 23.03 5.92
CA GLN A 98 23.82 24.25 6.58
C GLN A 98 23.81 24.10 8.11
N ARG A 99 23.38 22.95 8.62
CA ARG A 99 23.45 22.63 10.06
C ARG A 99 24.88 22.71 10.59
N ASN A 100 25.81 22.12 9.85
CA ASN A 100 27.25 22.11 10.26
C ASN A 100 27.84 23.53 10.24
N LYS A 101 27.50 24.38 9.26
CA LYS A 101 27.90 25.79 9.23
C LYS A 101 27.41 26.56 10.46
N CYS A 102 26.24 26.21 10.97
CA CYS A 102 25.69 26.80 12.19
C CYS A 102 26.28 26.19 13.47
N GLY A 103 27.06 25.12 13.37
CA GLY A 103 27.60 24.42 14.53
C GLY A 103 26.54 23.69 15.36
N TRP A 104 25.38 23.36 14.77
CA TRP A 104 24.29 22.73 15.50
C TRP A 104 24.45 21.22 15.59
N ASP A 105 24.12 20.68 16.74
CA ASP A 105 23.71 19.28 16.89
C ASP A 105 22.21 19.11 16.59
N ILE A 106 21.72 17.88 16.58
CA ILE A 106 20.32 17.58 16.30
C ILE A 106 19.37 18.18 17.36
N PRO A 107 19.64 18.08 18.68
CA PRO A 107 18.81 18.73 19.70
C PRO A 107 18.72 20.24 19.52
N THR A 108 19.80 20.91 19.24
CA THR A 108 19.82 22.37 19.00
C THR A 108 18.98 22.73 17.79
N MET A 109 19.10 21.97 16.68
CA MET A 109 18.31 22.20 15.48
C MET A 109 16.79 22.06 15.75
N LYS A 110 16.41 21.03 16.54
CA LYS A 110 15.01 20.85 16.96
C LYS A 110 14.51 21.98 17.86
N THR A 111 15.33 22.44 18.79
CA THR A 111 14.98 23.56 19.66
C THR A 111 14.72 24.86 18.86
N ILE A 112 15.57 25.17 17.87
CA ILE A 112 15.39 26.32 16.97
C ILE A 112 14.11 26.19 16.16
N ALA A 113 13.77 24.98 15.72
CA ALA A 113 12.49 24.71 15.06
C ALA A 113 11.27 24.91 15.99
N GLY A 114 11.47 24.95 17.30
CA GLY A 114 10.40 24.96 18.30
C GLY A 114 9.82 23.58 18.58
N HIS A 115 10.61 22.52 18.34
CA HIS A 115 10.21 21.12 18.54
C HIS A 115 10.93 20.54 19.77
N SER A 116 10.33 19.53 20.38
CA SER A 116 10.98 18.80 21.49
C SER A 116 12.05 17.83 20.94
N ASP A 117 13.02 17.48 21.79
CA ASP A 117 14.05 16.48 21.45
C ASP A 117 13.48 15.11 21.07
N LYS A 118 12.28 14.79 21.55
CA LYS A 118 11.55 13.55 21.27
C LYS A 118 10.74 13.60 19.96
N SER A 119 10.74 14.73 19.25
CA SER A 119 10.04 14.82 17.97
C SER A 119 10.66 13.88 16.95
N ARG A 120 9.81 13.38 16.03
CA ARG A 120 10.23 12.46 14.95
C ARG A 120 10.75 13.21 13.72
N ASP A 121 11.43 14.33 13.92
CA ASP A 121 12.00 15.13 12.84
C ASP A 121 13.41 14.65 12.53
N HIS A 122 13.61 14.23 11.29
CA HIS A 122 14.85 13.65 10.78
C HIS A 122 15.32 14.37 9.52
N TRP A 123 15.57 15.70 9.63
CA TRP A 123 15.91 16.55 8.47
C TRP A 123 17.32 16.30 7.91
N THR A 124 18.24 15.76 8.70
CA THR A 124 19.65 15.55 8.31
C THR A 124 20.11 14.10 8.41
N ASP A 125 19.30 13.24 9.03
CA ASP A 125 19.61 11.81 9.19
C ASP A 125 19.12 11.02 7.97
N LYS A 126 19.74 9.86 7.71
CA LYS A 126 19.26 8.95 6.65
C LYS A 126 17.99 8.20 7.03
N SER A 127 17.84 7.87 8.31
CA SER A 127 16.67 7.17 8.82
C SER A 127 15.47 8.11 8.91
N GLN A 128 14.36 7.71 8.32
CA GLN A 128 13.07 8.43 8.39
C GLN A 128 13.15 9.90 7.91
N TRP A 129 14.08 10.19 6.99
CA TRP A 129 14.30 11.55 6.51
C TRP A 129 13.00 12.21 6.01
N ASN A 130 12.82 13.47 6.36
CA ASN A 130 11.73 14.31 5.92
C ASN A 130 12.21 15.74 5.64
N LEU A 131 11.56 16.38 4.68
CA LEU A 131 11.81 17.79 4.41
C LEU A 131 11.24 18.64 5.55
N PRO A 132 11.98 19.65 6.08
CA PRO A 132 11.41 20.59 7.04
C PRO A 132 10.22 21.34 6.43
N THR A 133 9.23 21.69 7.24
CA THR A 133 8.16 22.57 6.80
C THR A 133 8.68 23.98 6.51
N LYS A 134 7.93 24.77 5.73
CA LYS A 134 8.29 26.16 5.44
C LYS A 134 8.55 26.97 6.71
N ASP A 135 7.67 26.85 7.69
CA ASP A 135 7.80 27.56 8.96
C ASP A 135 9.10 27.20 9.70
N VAL A 136 9.42 25.92 9.76
CA VAL A 136 10.66 25.43 10.37
C VAL A 136 11.89 25.94 9.63
N TYR A 137 11.89 25.86 8.29
CA TYR A 137 13.01 26.32 7.49
C TYR A 137 13.24 27.83 7.63
N LEU A 138 12.18 28.63 7.66
CA LEU A 138 12.28 30.07 7.90
C LEU A 138 12.84 30.41 9.29
N LYS A 139 12.58 29.59 10.32
CA LYS A 139 13.22 29.74 11.63
C LYS A 139 14.72 29.49 11.56
N PHE A 140 15.17 28.52 10.77
CA PHE A 140 16.58 28.27 10.54
C PHE A 140 17.26 29.45 9.83
N GLN A 141 16.64 29.99 8.78
CA GLN A 141 17.13 31.18 8.07
C GLN A 141 17.23 32.38 9.02
N LYS A 142 16.17 32.64 9.79
CA LYS A 142 16.13 33.74 10.74
C LYS A 142 17.27 33.64 11.77
N TRP A 143 17.47 32.46 12.36
CA TRP A 143 18.55 32.24 13.32
C TRP A 143 19.93 32.48 12.69
N ALA A 144 20.16 32.00 11.47
CA ALA A 144 21.41 32.20 10.75
C ALA A 144 21.71 33.69 10.52
N ILE A 145 20.71 34.47 10.12
CA ILE A 145 20.81 35.92 9.93
C ILE A 145 21.12 36.61 11.27
N GLU A 146 20.38 36.32 12.33
CA GLU A 146 20.56 36.94 13.64
C GLU A 146 21.94 36.64 14.27
N ASN A 147 22.57 35.52 13.91
CA ASN A 147 23.88 35.11 14.40
C ASN A 147 25.01 35.37 13.41
N ASN A 148 24.76 36.06 12.30
CA ASN A 148 25.74 36.36 11.22
C ASN A 148 26.42 35.08 10.67
N VAL A 149 25.67 33.98 10.55
CA VAL A 149 26.15 32.73 9.96
C VAL A 149 25.73 32.65 8.48
N ASP A 150 26.70 32.34 7.62
CA ASP A 150 26.50 32.20 6.17
C ASP A 150 25.87 30.83 5.83
N ALA A 151 24.60 30.64 6.24
CA ALA A 151 23.87 29.38 6.09
C ALA A 151 22.42 29.61 5.63
N PHE A 152 21.77 28.56 5.16
CA PHE A 152 20.36 28.52 4.74
C PHE A 152 19.97 29.60 3.72
N LYS A 153 20.84 29.88 2.73
CA LYS A 153 20.63 30.93 1.72
C LYS A 153 19.61 30.58 0.64
N LYS A 154 19.40 29.28 0.35
CA LYS A 154 18.40 28.88 -0.65
C LYS A 154 17.01 29.28 -0.15
N GLU A 155 16.16 29.75 -1.06
CA GLU A 155 14.75 29.97 -0.75
C GLU A 155 14.05 28.62 -0.51
N TYR A 156 13.11 28.60 0.43
CA TYR A 156 12.37 27.38 0.73
C TYR A 156 11.64 26.79 -0.49
N GLU A 157 11.09 27.66 -1.32
CA GLU A 157 10.34 27.23 -2.53
C GLU A 157 11.27 26.58 -3.57
N GLU A 158 12.55 26.95 -3.61
CA GLU A 158 13.56 26.30 -4.44
C GLU A 158 13.78 24.85 -3.97
N ILE A 159 14.05 24.66 -2.67
CA ILE A 159 14.28 23.34 -2.07
C ILE A 159 13.02 22.46 -2.19
N LYS A 160 11.86 23.06 -2.00
CA LYS A 160 10.57 22.35 -2.13
C LYS A 160 10.35 21.88 -3.57
N ARG A 161 10.65 22.69 -4.55
CA ARG A 161 10.56 22.33 -5.98
C ARG A 161 11.50 21.17 -6.30
N GLU A 162 12.78 21.26 -5.90
CA GLU A 162 13.75 20.17 -6.05
C GLU A 162 13.23 18.86 -5.41
N TYR A 163 12.64 18.96 -4.21
CA TYR A 163 12.04 17.82 -3.51
C TYR A 163 10.86 17.22 -4.27
N GLU A 164 9.92 18.03 -4.77
CA GLU A 164 8.76 17.54 -5.49
C GLU A 164 9.14 16.89 -6.85
N GLU A 165 10.18 17.40 -7.51
CA GLU A 165 10.73 16.79 -8.73
C GLU A 165 11.33 15.40 -8.45
N ILE A 166 12.16 15.28 -7.40
CA ILE A 166 12.73 14.01 -6.97
C ILE A 166 11.61 13.04 -6.53
N LYS A 167 10.64 13.54 -5.78
CA LYS A 167 9.49 12.78 -5.30
C LYS A 167 8.65 12.24 -6.47
N LYS A 168 8.41 13.06 -7.48
CA LYS A 168 7.71 12.65 -8.70
C LYS A 168 8.47 11.51 -9.39
N SER A 169 9.76 11.69 -9.65
CA SER A 169 10.62 10.65 -10.24
C SER A 169 10.62 9.37 -9.41
N PHE A 170 10.67 9.48 -8.08
CA PHE A 170 10.58 8.33 -7.18
C PHE A 170 9.27 7.55 -7.36
N TYR A 171 8.13 8.25 -7.41
CA TYR A 171 6.83 7.59 -7.58
C TYR A 171 6.61 7.03 -8.99
N GLU A 172 7.22 7.62 -10.02
CA GLU A 172 7.15 7.10 -11.39
C GLU A 172 7.85 5.73 -11.53
N THR A 173 8.87 5.47 -10.72
CA THR A 173 9.60 4.20 -10.71
C THR A 173 9.06 3.17 -9.72
N ARG A 174 7.99 3.49 -8.99
CA ARG A 174 7.41 2.64 -7.94
C ARG A 174 6.01 2.17 -8.28
N ALA A 175 5.62 1.07 -7.65
CA ALA A 175 4.22 0.65 -7.69
C ALA A 175 3.32 1.73 -7.10
N TYR A 176 2.20 1.95 -7.76
CA TYR A 176 1.18 2.80 -7.16
C TYR A 176 0.65 2.16 -5.88
N PHE A 177 0.62 2.93 -4.81
CA PHE A 177 -0.03 2.54 -3.57
C PHE A 177 -0.58 3.76 -2.84
N ASN A 178 -1.88 3.75 -2.59
CA ASN A 178 -2.58 4.81 -1.86
C ASN A 178 -3.26 4.22 -0.62
N ASN A 179 -2.81 4.60 0.55
CA ASN A 179 -3.37 4.21 1.84
C ASN A 179 -3.95 5.40 2.62
N THR A 180 -4.29 6.49 1.94
CA THR A 180 -4.81 7.71 2.60
C THR A 180 -6.31 7.68 2.82
N HIS A 181 -7.02 6.68 2.28
CA HIS A 181 -8.45 6.47 2.48
C HIS A 181 -8.64 5.44 3.59
N ASP A 182 -9.38 5.81 4.62
CA ASP A 182 -9.65 5.05 5.84
C ASP A 182 -8.37 4.70 6.66
N ASN A 183 -8.50 4.33 7.90
CA ASN A 183 -7.38 3.90 8.75
C ASN A 183 -6.80 2.56 8.27
N MET A 184 -6.12 2.58 7.13
CA MET A 184 -5.64 1.41 6.43
C MET A 184 -4.43 0.77 7.15
N ASN A 185 -4.69 -0.34 7.78
CA ASN A 185 -3.68 -1.25 8.30
C ASN A 185 -3.78 -2.60 7.58
N ASN A 186 -3.06 -3.61 8.02
CA ASN A 186 -3.07 -4.94 7.42
C ASN A 186 -4.13 -5.89 8.02
N VAL A 187 -5.01 -5.40 8.91
CA VAL A 187 -6.17 -6.14 9.41
C VAL A 187 -7.43 -5.47 8.89
N TRP A 188 -8.14 -6.16 8.03
CA TRP A 188 -9.31 -5.66 7.33
C TRP A 188 -10.57 -6.29 7.87
N HIS A 189 -11.48 -5.49 8.37
CA HIS A 189 -12.77 -5.94 8.91
C HIS A 189 -13.84 -5.78 7.85
N PHE A 190 -14.36 -6.89 7.36
CA PHE A 190 -15.51 -6.95 6.46
C PHE A 190 -16.34 -8.16 6.81
N ASP A 191 -17.64 -7.98 6.92
CA ASP A 191 -18.56 -9.07 7.16
C ASP A 191 -18.57 -10.08 6.01
N ARG A 192 -18.89 -11.32 6.33
CA ARG A 192 -19.09 -12.35 5.31
C ARG A 192 -20.32 -12.05 4.47
N VAL A 193 -20.27 -12.45 3.23
CA VAL A 193 -21.46 -12.45 2.36
C VAL A 193 -22.37 -13.60 2.78
N VAL A 194 -23.52 -13.30 3.36
CA VAL A 194 -24.50 -14.27 3.88
C VAL A 194 -25.92 -13.87 3.48
N GLY A 195 -26.90 -14.76 3.68
CA GLY A 195 -28.31 -14.44 3.41
C GLY A 195 -28.57 -14.04 1.96
N GLU A 196 -29.36 -12.99 1.77
CA GLU A 196 -29.77 -12.47 0.46
C GLU A 196 -28.57 -12.07 -0.43
N ASP A 197 -27.53 -11.47 0.14
CA ASP A 197 -26.31 -11.10 -0.60
C ASP A 197 -25.59 -12.34 -1.17
N ARG A 198 -25.64 -13.46 -0.46
CA ARG A 198 -25.11 -14.73 -0.95
C ARG A 198 -25.97 -15.34 -2.05
N GLU A 199 -27.29 -15.20 -1.96
CA GLU A 199 -28.22 -15.61 -3.00
C GLU A 199 -28.01 -14.77 -4.26
N GLU A 200 -27.81 -13.46 -4.14
CA GLU A 200 -27.43 -12.58 -5.24
C GLU A 200 -26.07 -12.94 -5.86
N ALA A 201 -25.16 -13.51 -5.07
CA ALA A 201 -23.91 -14.10 -5.56
C ALA A 201 -24.10 -15.52 -6.17
N GLY A 202 -25.33 -15.89 -6.53
CA GLY A 202 -25.67 -17.19 -7.11
C GLY A 202 -25.51 -18.36 -6.16
N GLY A 203 -25.49 -18.13 -4.86
CA GLY A 203 -25.27 -19.15 -3.84
C GLY A 203 -23.83 -19.67 -3.80
N HIS A 204 -22.87 -18.91 -4.31
CA HIS A 204 -21.45 -19.28 -4.28
C HIS A 204 -21.02 -19.67 -2.85
N ALA A 205 -20.15 -20.69 -2.73
CA ALA A 205 -19.77 -21.22 -1.43
C ALA A 205 -19.03 -20.21 -0.56
N THR A 206 -18.17 -19.41 -1.18
CA THR A 206 -17.29 -18.45 -0.51
C THR A 206 -17.18 -17.12 -1.28
N PRO A 207 -18.30 -16.40 -1.47
CA PRO A 207 -18.24 -15.13 -2.18
C PRO A 207 -17.45 -14.12 -1.35
N LYS A 208 -16.56 -13.37 -1.98
CA LYS A 208 -15.86 -12.28 -1.32
C LYS A 208 -16.74 -11.02 -1.29
N PRO A 209 -16.74 -10.24 -0.20
CA PRO A 209 -17.40 -8.94 -0.18
C PRO A 209 -16.83 -8.03 -1.28
N ILE A 210 -17.69 -7.23 -1.92
CA ILE A 210 -17.26 -6.28 -2.95
C ILE A 210 -16.29 -5.26 -2.36
N GLU A 211 -16.56 -4.79 -1.15
CA GLU A 211 -15.75 -3.82 -0.42
C GLU A 211 -14.33 -4.35 -0.14
N LEU A 212 -14.18 -5.65 0.13
CA LEU A 212 -12.88 -6.29 0.31
C LEU A 212 -12.05 -6.21 -0.98
N CYS A 213 -12.67 -6.54 -2.12
CA CYS A 213 -12.03 -6.45 -3.43
C CYS A 213 -11.72 -4.97 -3.76
N ALA A 214 -12.69 -4.09 -3.54
CA ALA A 214 -12.56 -2.66 -3.79
C ALA A 214 -11.40 -2.03 -3.01
N ARG A 215 -11.16 -2.46 -1.77
CA ARG A 215 -10.04 -1.97 -0.95
C ARG A 215 -8.69 -2.27 -1.59
N ALA A 216 -8.46 -3.50 -2.01
CA ALA A 216 -7.23 -3.89 -2.70
C ALA A 216 -7.04 -3.12 -4.01
N ILE A 217 -8.10 -3.05 -4.83
CA ILE A 217 -8.10 -2.37 -6.12
C ILE A 217 -7.81 -0.87 -5.95
N LYS A 218 -8.54 -0.19 -5.08
CA LYS A 218 -8.39 1.24 -4.81
C LYS A 218 -6.99 1.59 -4.28
N SER A 219 -6.41 0.70 -3.47
CA SER A 219 -5.07 0.92 -2.91
C SER A 219 -3.97 0.79 -3.95
N SER A 220 -4.10 -0.13 -4.91
CA SER A 220 -2.99 -0.55 -5.77
C SER A 220 -3.21 -0.26 -7.26
N SER A 221 -4.24 0.48 -7.61
CA SER A 221 -4.50 0.91 -8.99
C SER A 221 -5.08 2.31 -9.06
N ARG A 222 -4.91 2.96 -10.22
CA ARG A 222 -5.54 4.23 -10.56
C ARG A 222 -6.80 3.98 -11.38
N GLU A 223 -7.63 5.00 -11.55
CA GLU A 223 -8.72 4.95 -12.52
C GLU A 223 -8.18 4.61 -13.92
N ASN A 224 -8.93 3.80 -14.65
CA ASN A 224 -8.59 3.24 -15.96
C ASN A 224 -7.44 2.21 -15.98
N ASP A 225 -6.84 1.87 -14.84
CA ASP A 225 -5.90 0.74 -14.77
C ASP A 225 -6.65 -0.59 -14.96
N SER A 226 -5.88 -1.61 -15.34
CA SER A 226 -6.39 -2.97 -15.57
C SER A 226 -6.21 -3.84 -14.31
N VAL A 227 -7.23 -4.62 -14.02
CA VAL A 227 -7.26 -5.61 -12.95
C VAL A 227 -7.52 -6.99 -13.55
N LEU A 228 -6.65 -7.96 -13.27
CA LEU A 228 -6.78 -9.35 -13.68
C LEU A 228 -7.14 -10.22 -12.48
N ASP A 229 -8.23 -10.98 -12.59
CA ASP A 229 -8.63 -11.98 -11.62
C ASP A 229 -8.78 -13.34 -12.32
N LEU A 230 -7.92 -14.29 -11.97
CA LEU A 230 -7.88 -15.63 -12.58
C LEU A 230 -8.90 -16.59 -11.96
N PHE A 231 -9.60 -16.17 -10.91
CA PHE A 231 -10.57 -16.97 -10.14
C PHE A 231 -11.81 -16.14 -9.85
N GLY A 232 -12.53 -15.76 -10.92
CA GLY A 232 -13.64 -14.79 -10.87
C GLY A 232 -14.76 -15.12 -9.87
N GLY A 233 -15.01 -16.40 -9.63
CA GLY A 233 -15.99 -16.88 -8.66
C GLY A 233 -17.38 -16.28 -8.89
N SER A 234 -17.87 -15.48 -7.94
CA SER A 234 -19.15 -14.78 -8.08
C SER A 234 -19.07 -13.39 -8.74
N GLY A 235 -17.89 -12.94 -9.16
CA GLY A 235 -17.71 -11.67 -9.87
C GLY A 235 -17.58 -10.43 -8.99
N SER A 236 -17.26 -10.56 -7.72
CA SER A 236 -17.10 -9.41 -6.81
C SER A 236 -16.00 -8.45 -7.27
N THR A 237 -14.91 -8.98 -7.84
CA THR A 237 -13.83 -8.17 -8.44
C THR A 237 -14.33 -7.34 -9.62
N LEU A 238 -15.18 -7.90 -10.48
CA LEU A 238 -15.74 -7.18 -11.62
C LEU A 238 -16.60 -5.98 -11.18
N ILE A 239 -17.50 -6.19 -10.23
CA ILE A 239 -18.36 -5.14 -9.69
C ILE A 239 -17.52 -4.06 -8.98
N ALA A 240 -16.52 -4.45 -8.20
CA ALA A 240 -15.61 -3.50 -7.56
C ALA A 240 -14.84 -2.65 -8.57
N CYS A 241 -14.38 -3.25 -9.68
CA CYS A 241 -13.71 -2.53 -10.76
C CYS A 241 -14.65 -1.51 -11.43
N GLU A 242 -15.89 -1.91 -11.72
CA GLU A 242 -16.89 -1.00 -12.30
C GLU A 242 -17.17 0.19 -11.39
N GLN A 243 -17.40 -0.05 -10.10
CA GLN A 243 -17.59 1.02 -9.10
C GLN A 243 -16.43 2.02 -9.04
N LEU A 244 -15.22 1.55 -9.33
CA LEU A 244 -13.99 2.30 -9.18
C LEU A 244 -13.40 2.80 -10.52
N ASN A 245 -14.10 2.65 -11.64
CA ASN A 245 -13.63 3.00 -12.98
C ASN A 245 -12.31 2.30 -13.35
N ARG A 246 -12.22 0.98 -13.13
CA ARG A 246 -11.11 0.13 -13.57
C ARG A 246 -11.57 -0.86 -14.61
N SER A 247 -10.66 -1.25 -15.51
CA SER A 247 -10.94 -2.31 -16.49
C SER A 247 -10.68 -3.68 -15.86
N ALA A 248 -11.68 -4.55 -15.81
CA ALA A 248 -11.57 -5.89 -15.24
C ALA A 248 -11.42 -6.96 -16.32
N TYR A 249 -10.49 -7.88 -16.09
CA TYR A 249 -10.31 -9.08 -16.89
C TYR A 249 -10.42 -10.29 -15.93
N LEU A 250 -11.48 -11.09 -16.12
CA LEU A 250 -11.76 -12.23 -15.26
C LEU A 250 -11.62 -13.55 -16.03
N MET A 251 -11.15 -14.55 -15.32
CA MET A 251 -11.22 -15.96 -15.75
C MET A 251 -12.01 -16.74 -14.69
N GLU A 252 -12.81 -17.65 -15.16
CA GLU A 252 -13.55 -18.60 -14.30
C GLU A 252 -13.65 -19.94 -15.04
N LEU A 253 -13.33 -21.03 -14.32
CA LEU A 253 -13.29 -22.36 -14.90
C LEU A 253 -14.70 -22.95 -15.08
N GLU A 254 -15.57 -22.70 -14.13
CA GLU A 254 -16.90 -23.28 -14.09
C GLU A 254 -17.92 -22.44 -14.86
N PRO A 255 -18.49 -22.92 -15.96
CA PRO A 255 -19.46 -22.14 -16.77
C PRO A 255 -20.63 -21.60 -15.98
N LYS A 256 -21.09 -22.31 -14.96
CA LYS A 256 -22.14 -21.86 -14.05
C LYS A 256 -21.79 -20.52 -13.39
N TRP A 257 -20.56 -20.37 -12.93
CA TRP A 257 -20.12 -19.13 -12.28
C TRP A 257 -19.87 -18.02 -13.29
N VAL A 258 -19.44 -18.34 -14.49
CA VAL A 258 -19.37 -17.35 -15.57
C VAL A 258 -20.74 -16.74 -15.83
N GLN A 259 -21.81 -17.57 -15.87
CA GLN A 259 -23.19 -17.09 -16.02
C GLN A 259 -23.60 -16.17 -14.86
N VAL A 260 -23.29 -16.55 -13.63
CA VAL A 260 -23.57 -15.74 -12.43
C VAL A 260 -22.84 -14.38 -12.49
N ILE A 261 -21.58 -14.36 -12.91
CA ILE A 261 -20.80 -13.12 -13.08
C ILE A 261 -21.51 -12.18 -14.06
N ILE A 262 -21.92 -12.70 -15.21
CA ILE A 262 -22.59 -11.91 -16.27
C ILE A 262 -23.92 -11.35 -15.74
N GLU A 263 -24.76 -12.19 -15.13
CA GLU A 263 -26.07 -11.79 -14.63
C GLU A 263 -25.96 -10.73 -13.52
N ARG A 264 -25.03 -10.91 -12.57
CA ARG A 264 -24.78 -9.92 -11.53
C ARG A 264 -24.31 -8.58 -12.11
N TYR A 265 -23.42 -8.62 -13.07
CA TYR A 265 -22.91 -7.42 -13.72
C TYR A 265 -24.00 -6.69 -14.50
N LEU A 266 -24.80 -7.41 -15.28
CA LEU A 266 -25.97 -6.84 -15.99
C LEU A 266 -26.95 -6.20 -15.03
N LYS A 267 -27.27 -6.88 -13.93
CA LYS A 267 -28.14 -6.34 -12.87
C LYS A 267 -27.55 -5.05 -12.28
N PHE A 268 -26.26 -5.07 -11.96
CA PHE A 268 -25.57 -3.92 -11.35
C PHE A 268 -25.53 -2.72 -12.28
N THR A 269 -25.27 -2.91 -13.56
CA THR A 269 -25.19 -1.85 -14.57
C THR A 269 -26.56 -1.44 -15.16
N ASN A 270 -27.67 -2.01 -14.66
CA ASN A 270 -29.03 -1.83 -15.21
C ASN A 270 -29.10 -2.13 -16.72
N ASN A 271 -28.45 -3.18 -17.18
CA ASN A 271 -28.37 -3.58 -18.60
C ASN A 271 -27.84 -2.45 -19.51
N LYS A 272 -27.02 -1.55 -19.00
CA LYS A 272 -26.36 -0.53 -19.80
C LYS A 272 -25.11 -1.14 -20.47
N PHE A 273 -25.26 -1.55 -21.72
CA PHE A 273 -24.20 -1.86 -22.68
C PHE A 273 -24.39 -1.03 -23.94
#